data_0134fed67bcf77e76e18887f03948e44
#
_entry.id   0134fed67bcf77e76e18887f03948e44
#
_cell.length_a   1.000
_cell.length_b   1.000
_cell.length_c   1.000
_cell.angle_alpha   90.00
_cell.angle_beta   90.00
_cell.angle_gamma   90.00
#
_symmetry.space_group_name_H-M   'P 1'
#
loop_
_entity.id
_entity.type
_entity.pdbx_description
1 polymer ?
#
loop_
_entity_poly.entity_id
_entity_poly.type
_entity_poly.pdbx_seq_one_letter_code
_entity_poly.pdbx_strand_id
1 'polypeptide(L)'
;MQLTGSATVAAPLARVWDALQDPAVLARTIPGCRSLEETGPGAYRMTVSAGVASIRGTYAGRVELADPDPPRSFVLRAWGQGAPGTVDATVRVRLTGDGDAATRIDYDADAVVGGMVGGVGQRMLGTVAKRTAGEFFAAVERDIAAPPEPAAEPAAVPAVSAGAAAAPVYPGRAAATPERVAPAWPMAVAFGTGGAVALAGVALGYLLGRRALSSPRLSSPRRGRRRR
;
A
#
# COMPACT_ATOMS: atom_id res chain seq x y z
N MET A 1 12.23 -2.50 14.17
CA MET A 1 13.30 -2.31 13.15
C MET A 1 13.64 -0.83 13.09
N GLN A 2 14.92 -0.52 12.89
CA GLN A 2 15.35 0.86 12.75
C GLN A 2 15.68 1.18 11.30
N LEU A 3 15.34 2.37 10.86
CA LEU A 3 15.56 2.85 9.50
C LEU A 3 15.91 4.33 9.53
N THR A 4 17.05 4.69 8.98
CA THR A 4 17.45 6.07 8.77
C THR A 4 17.56 6.35 7.28
N GLY A 5 17.29 7.58 6.89
CA GLY A 5 17.44 8.00 5.50
C GLY A 5 17.39 9.52 5.37
N SER A 6 17.65 9.96 4.14
CA SER A 6 17.52 11.36 3.76
C SER A 6 16.96 11.50 2.36
N ALA A 7 16.29 12.61 2.10
CA ALA A 7 15.82 13.02 0.79
C ALA A 7 16.08 14.51 0.59
N THR A 8 16.15 14.93 -0.66
CA THR A 8 16.20 16.36 -1.02
C THR A 8 14.98 16.67 -1.87
N VAL A 9 14.29 17.76 -1.57
CA VAL A 9 13.13 18.28 -2.30
C VAL A 9 13.53 19.64 -2.88
N ALA A 10 13.35 19.83 -4.17
CA ALA A 10 13.68 21.08 -4.87
C ALA A 10 12.60 22.15 -4.60
N ALA A 11 12.50 22.57 -3.35
CA ALA A 11 11.58 23.63 -2.91
C ALA A 11 12.12 24.28 -1.62
N PRO A 12 11.76 25.56 -1.37
CA PRO A 12 12.12 26.27 -0.14
C PRO A 12 11.57 25.59 1.11
N LEU A 13 12.31 25.69 2.22
CA LEU A 13 12.01 25.05 3.50
C LEU A 13 10.56 25.29 3.97
N ALA A 14 10.07 26.54 3.89
CA ALA A 14 8.70 26.86 4.31
C ALA A 14 7.66 26.11 3.46
N ARG A 15 7.85 26.03 2.14
CA ARG A 15 6.94 25.33 1.24
C ARG A 15 6.90 23.84 1.49
N VAL A 16 8.06 23.24 1.78
CA VAL A 16 8.15 21.80 2.12
C VAL A 16 7.48 21.54 3.46
N TRP A 17 7.70 22.44 4.45
CA TRP A 17 7.04 22.34 5.75
C TRP A 17 5.52 22.38 5.60
N ASP A 18 4.99 23.38 4.92
CA ASP A 18 3.53 23.55 4.73
C ASP A 18 2.93 22.33 4.02
N ALA A 19 3.58 21.83 2.98
CA ALA A 19 3.12 20.64 2.25
C ALA A 19 3.08 19.38 3.12
N LEU A 20 4.02 19.22 4.06
CA LEU A 20 4.06 18.06 4.98
C LEU A 20 3.03 18.19 6.13
N GLN A 21 2.42 19.35 6.33
CA GLN A 21 1.37 19.57 7.31
C GLN A 21 -0.04 19.61 6.69
N ASP A 22 -0.14 19.74 5.36
CA ASP A 22 -1.41 19.82 4.64
C ASP A 22 -2.01 18.43 4.39
N PRO A 23 -3.18 18.10 4.99
CA PRO A 23 -3.82 16.79 4.79
C PRO A 23 -4.22 16.52 3.33
N ALA A 24 -4.54 17.55 2.55
CA ALA A 24 -4.86 17.39 1.14
C ALA A 24 -3.62 16.98 0.32
N VAL A 25 -2.46 17.58 0.62
CA VAL A 25 -1.18 17.17 0.04
C VAL A 25 -0.82 15.76 0.46
N LEU A 26 -0.91 15.44 1.74
CA LEU A 26 -0.61 14.11 2.28
C LEU A 26 -1.47 13.03 1.63
N ALA A 27 -2.78 13.26 1.47
CA ALA A 27 -3.68 12.30 0.83
C ALA A 27 -3.28 12.00 -0.63
N ARG A 28 -2.76 13.00 -1.37
CA ARG A 28 -2.34 12.85 -2.78
C ARG A 28 -0.95 12.25 -2.92
N THR A 29 -0.06 12.46 -1.96
CA THR A 29 1.36 12.12 -2.07
C THR A 29 1.75 10.82 -1.38
N ILE A 30 1.02 10.40 -0.34
CA ILE A 30 1.28 9.11 0.33
C ILE A 30 0.99 7.95 -0.62
N PRO A 31 1.99 7.10 -0.95
CA PRO A 31 1.81 5.99 -1.87
C PRO A 31 0.75 5.00 -1.38
N GLY A 32 -0.25 4.74 -2.21
CA GLY A 32 -1.33 3.81 -1.89
C GLY A 32 -2.38 4.35 -0.92
N CYS A 33 -2.35 5.63 -0.56
CA CYS A 33 -3.39 6.28 0.24
C CYS A 33 -4.74 6.19 -0.49
N ARG A 34 -5.75 5.69 0.20
CA ARG A 34 -7.14 5.62 -0.29
C ARG A 34 -8.00 6.70 0.31
N SER A 35 -7.80 6.98 1.58
CA SER A 35 -8.49 8.05 2.31
C SER A 35 -7.64 8.53 3.45
N LEU A 36 -7.70 9.83 3.72
CA LEU A 36 -7.15 10.49 4.88
C LEU A 36 -8.26 11.36 5.47
N GLU A 37 -8.57 11.18 6.74
CA GLU A 37 -9.62 11.89 7.48
C GLU A 37 -8.98 12.57 8.67
N GLU A 38 -9.13 13.87 8.79
CA GLU A 38 -8.66 14.61 9.96
C GLU A 38 -9.57 14.31 11.15
N THR A 39 -9.00 13.84 12.26
CA THR A 39 -9.72 13.49 13.48
C THR A 39 -9.45 14.47 14.63
N GLY A 40 -8.51 15.39 14.44
CA GLY A 40 -8.09 16.43 15.35
C GLY A 40 -6.83 17.12 14.85
N PRO A 41 -6.38 18.20 15.49
CA PRO A 41 -5.17 18.91 15.08
C PRO A 41 -3.96 17.98 14.97
N GLY A 42 -3.43 17.83 13.76
CA GLY A 42 -2.29 16.92 13.48
C GLY A 42 -2.58 15.43 13.63
N ALA A 43 -3.84 15.05 13.81
CA ALA A 43 -4.25 13.66 13.98
C ALA A 43 -5.17 13.21 12.84
N TYR A 44 -4.82 12.09 12.22
CA TYR A 44 -5.48 11.58 11.01
C TYR A 44 -5.84 10.10 11.16
N ARG A 45 -7.00 9.73 10.66
CA ARG A 45 -7.35 8.36 10.33
C ARG A 45 -7.06 8.13 8.86
N MET A 46 -6.41 7.02 8.52
CA MET A 46 -6.07 6.74 7.13
C MET A 46 -6.38 5.30 6.73
N THR A 47 -6.62 5.11 5.45
CA THR A 47 -6.67 3.80 4.82
C THR A 47 -5.65 3.78 3.70
N VAL A 48 -4.72 2.81 3.73
CA VAL A 48 -3.65 2.68 2.75
C VAL A 48 -3.59 1.26 2.20
N SER A 49 -3.36 1.13 0.90
CA SER A 49 -3.01 -0.14 0.26
C SER A 49 -1.49 -0.25 0.17
N ALA A 50 -0.93 -1.27 0.78
CA ALA A 50 0.51 -1.50 0.78
C ALA A 50 0.84 -2.98 0.55
N GLY A 51 2.08 -3.25 0.14
CA GLY A 51 2.54 -4.61 -0.05
C GLY A 51 4.05 -4.75 0.04
N VAL A 52 4.48 -5.94 0.50
CA VAL A 52 5.88 -6.35 0.57
C VAL A 52 5.97 -7.74 -0.06
N ALA A 53 6.80 -7.90 -1.09
CA ALA A 53 6.89 -9.12 -1.89
C ALA A 53 5.51 -9.54 -2.45
N SER A 54 5.09 -10.76 -2.17
CA SER A 54 3.77 -11.29 -2.57
C SER A 54 2.63 -10.94 -1.59
N ILE A 55 2.96 -10.37 -0.42
CA ILE A 55 1.98 -10.04 0.61
C ILE A 55 1.46 -8.64 0.32
N ARG A 56 0.17 -8.53 0.02
CA ARG A 56 -0.52 -7.25 -0.23
C ARG A 56 -1.76 -7.16 0.63
N GLY A 57 -2.12 -5.94 1.02
CA GLY A 57 -3.34 -5.71 1.78
C GLY A 57 -3.69 -4.24 1.95
N THR A 58 -4.86 -4.04 2.51
CA THR A 58 -5.32 -2.73 2.95
C THR A 58 -5.14 -2.66 4.47
N TYR A 59 -4.57 -1.55 4.91
CA TYR A 59 -4.36 -1.23 6.31
C TYR A 59 -5.23 -0.03 6.67
N ALA A 60 -5.95 -0.15 7.76
CA ALA A 60 -6.60 0.97 8.42
C ALA A 60 -5.75 1.40 9.62
N GLY A 61 -5.57 2.69 9.81
CA GLY A 61 -4.69 3.16 10.86
C GLY A 61 -4.92 4.60 11.27
N ARG A 62 -4.06 5.05 12.17
CA ARG A 62 -3.97 6.43 12.64
C ARG A 62 -2.55 6.95 12.43
N VAL A 63 -2.47 8.23 12.13
CA VAL A 63 -1.21 8.98 12.06
C VAL A 63 -1.37 10.24 12.90
N GLU A 64 -0.34 10.56 13.65
CA GLU A 64 -0.28 11.75 14.49
C GLU A 64 1.02 12.49 14.21
N LEU A 65 0.93 13.78 13.92
CA LEU A 65 2.06 14.69 13.85
C LEU A 65 2.22 15.36 15.22
N ALA A 66 3.27 14.98 15.93
CA ALA A 66 3.57 15.39 17.29
C ALA A 66 4.83 16.25 17.35
N ASP A 67 5.01 16.97 18.46
CA ASP A 67 6.22 17.72 18.79
C ASP A 67 6.71 18.65 17.66
N PRO A 68 5.84 19.48 17.05
CA PRO A 68 6.24 20.35 15.94
C PRO A 68 7.17 21.47 16.42
N ASP A 69 8.31 21.63 15.75
CA ASP A 69 9.24 22.76 15.82
C ASP A 69 9.33 23.42 14.43
N PRO A 70 8.36 24.28 14.07
CA PRO A 70 8.30 24.88 12.74
C PRO A 70 9.51 25.79 12.42
N PRO A 71 10.03 25.74 11.21
CA PRO A 71 9.80 24.78 10.13
C PRO A 71 10.82 23.64 10.12
N ARG A 72 11.41 23.26 11.26
CA ARG A 72 12.63 22.45 11.37
C ARG A 72 12.38 20.97 11.65
N SER A 73 11.41 20.62 12.49
CA SER A 73 11.24 19.23 12.85
C SER A 73 9.84 18.89 13.38
N PHE A 74 9.48 17.64 13.28
CA PHE A 74 8.30 17.03 13.91
C PHE A 74 8.52 15.54 14.12
N VAL A 75 7.65 14.93 14.93
CA VAL A 75 7.58 13.49 15.14
C VAL A 75 6.30 12.95 14.52
N LEU A 76 6.39 11.96 13.66
CA LEU A 76 5.25 11.24 13.12
C LEU A 76 5.08 9.93 13.88
N ARG A 77 3.90 9.68 14.43
CA ARG A 77 3.51 8.41 15.05
C ARG A 77 2.45 7.76 14.19
N ALA A 78 2.63 6.50 13.85
CA ALA A 78 1.72 5.78 12.98
C ALA A 78 1.40 4.39 13.53
N TRP A 79 0.11 4.07 13.57
CA TRP A 79 -0.41 2.76 13.92
C TRP A 79 -1.31 2.25 12.81
N GLY A 80 -1.10 1.04 12.38
CA GLY A 80 -1.88 0.45 11.31
C GLY A 80 -2.14 -1.03 11.53
N GLN A 81 -3.31 -1.49 11.10
CA GLN A 81 -3.67 -2.90 11.11
C GLN A 81 -4.40 -3.30 9.84
N GLY A 82 -4.20 -4.53 9.41
CA GLY A 82 -4.83 -5.11 8.24
C GLY A 82 -4.71 -6.62 8.24
N ALA A 83 -5.33 -7.30 7.28
CA ALA A 83 -5.25 -8.74 7.15
C ALA A 83 -3.80 -9.28 7.12
N PRO A 84 -2.81 -8.61 6.49
CA PRO A 84 -1.43 -9.09 6.49
C PRO A 84 -0.67 -8.87 7.80
N GLY A 85 -1.15 -8.03 8.71
CA GLY A 85 -0.49 -7.77 9.98
C GLY A 85 -0.68 -6.37 10.53
N THR A 86 0.22 -5.98 11.43
CA THR A 86 0.18 -4.69 12.14
C THR A 86 1.49 -3.93 11.94
N VAL A 87 1.41 -2.61 12.04
CA VAL A 87 2.56 -1.71 12.03
C VAL A 87 2.39 -0.69 13.15
N ASP A 88 3.45 -0.48 13.93
CA ASP A 88 3.59 0.60 14.90
C ASP A 88 4.92 1.28 14.62
N ALA A 89 4.91 2.57 14.33
CA ALA A 89 6.10 3.30 13.93
C ALA A 89 6.16 4.70 14.54
N THR A 90 7.36 5.10 14.93
CA THR A 90 7.69 6.47 15.32
C THR A 90 8.80 6.97 14.40
N VAL A 91 8.58 8.09 13.74
CA VAL A 91 9.53 8.69 12.80
C VAL A 91 9.85 10.11 13.24
N ARG A 92 11.12 10.39 13.50
CA ARG A 92 11.62 11.75 13.72
C ARG A 92 12.04 12.33 12.39
N VAL A 93 11.48 13.48 12.04
CA VAL A 93 11.76 14.18 10.78
C VAL A 93 12.43 15.51 11.09
N ARG A 94 13.52 15.80 10.38
CA ARG A 94 14.24 17.08 10.43
C ARG A 94 14.36 17.64 9.04
N LEU A 95 14.09 18.93 8.91
CA LEU A 95 14.21 19.68 7.67
C LEU A 95 15.33 20.71 7.81
N THR A 96 16.16 20.82 6.82
CA THR A 96 17.24 21.80 6.73
C THR A 96 17.22 22.44 5.35
N GLY A 97 17.15 23.76 5.29
CA GLY A 97 17.29 24.49 4.02
C GLY A 97 18.65 24.25 3.40
N ASP A 98 18.69 23.93 2.12
CA ASP A 98 19.90 23.82 1.30
C ASP A 98 19.88 24.96 0.26
N GLY A 99 20.27 26.15 0.71
CA GLY A 99 20.02 27.39 -0.01
C GLY A 99 18.54 27.80 -0.04
N ASP A 100 18.18 28.67 -0.98
CA ASP A 100 16.81 29.19 -1.10
C ASP A 100 15.88 28.29 -1.94
N ALA A 101 16.43 27.30 -2.64
CA ALA A 101 15.70 26.53 -3.65
C ALA A 101 15.54 25.06 -3.32
N ALA A 102 16.18 24.56 -2.25
CA ALA A 102 16.11 23.15 -1.89
C ALA A 102 15.99 22.95 -0.38
N THR A 103 15.41 21.83 0.00
CA THR A 103 15.28 21.40 1.40
C THR A 103 15.76 19.97 1.53
N ARG A 104 16.70 19.76 2.44
CA ARG A 104 17.11 18.43 2.88
C ARG A 104 16.20 17.96 4.01
N ILE A 105 15.74 16.73 3.88
CA ILE A 105 14.91 16.05 4.87
C ILE A 105 15.67 14.82 5.37
N ASP A 106 16.00 14.81 6.65
CA ASP A 106 16.58 13.66 7.33
C ASP A 106 15.50 13.00 8.20
N TYR A 107 15.38 11.68 8.15
CA TYR A 107 14.43 10.93 8.96
C TYR A 107 15.05 9.74 9.65
N ASP A 108 14.56 9.48 10.87
CA ASP A 108 14.93 8.36 11.72
C ASP A 108 13.65 7.67 12.20
N ALA A 109 13.47 6.41 11.82
CA ALA A 109 12.26 5.64 12.08
C ALA A 109 12.56 4.40 12.92
N ASP A 110 11.78 4.24 14.00
CA ASP A 110 11.64 3.00 14.75
C ASP A 110 10.30 2.38 14.44
N ALA A 111 10.28 1.11 14.05
CA ALA A 111 9.03 0.42 13.73
C ALA A 111 9.00 -1.02 14.24
N VAL A 112 7.81 -1.42 14.71
CA VAL A 112 7.46 -2.80 15.03
C VAL A 112 6.44 -3.27 14.01
N VAL A 113 6.73 -4.40 13.36
CA VAL A 113 5.87 -4.98 12.33
C VAL A 113 5.50 -6.40 12.73
N GLY A 114 4.20 -6.65 12.84
CA GLY A 114 3.64 -7.95 13.25
C GLY A 114 2.93 -8.68 12.11
N GLY A 115 2.54 -9.93 12.37
CA GLY A 115 1.81 -10.77 11.41
C GLY A 115 2.66 -11.31 10.27
N MET A 116 2.03 -11.67 9.16
CA MET A 116 2.70 -12.22 7.97
C MET A 116 3.75 -11.27 7.39
N VAL A 117 3.47 -9.96 7.41
CA VAL A 117 4.39 -8.92 6.92
C VAL A 117 5.67 -8.88 7.76
N GLY A 118 5.57 -9.05 9.09
CA GLY A 118 6.75 -9.13 9.95
C GLY A 118 7.67 -10.31 9.63
N GLY A 119 7.09 -11.41 9.12
CA GLY A 119 7.81 -12.62 8.75
C GLY A 119 8.70 -12.51 7.51
N VAL A 120 8.57 -11.47 6.67
CA VAL A 120 9.40 -11.30 5.45
C VAL A 120 10.85 -10.87 5.75
N GLY A 121 11.13 -10.49 7.00
CA GLY A 121 12.47 -10.12 7.46
C GLY A 121 12.81 -8.63 7.33
N GLN A 122 13.58 -8.14 8.29
CA GLN A 122 13.90 -6.72 8.46
C GLN A 122 14.60 -6.10 7.23
N ARG A 123 15.47 -6.86 6.56
CA ARG A 123 16.20 -6.36 5.39
C ARG A 123 15.26 -6.01 4.23
N MET A 124 14.26 -6.86 3.98
CA MET A 124 13.27 -6.62 2.92
C MET A 124 12.34 -5.47 3.31
N LEU A 125 11.86 -5.44 4.55
CA LEU A 125 11.05 -4.34 5.06
C LEU A 125 11.79 -3.00 4.94
N GLY A 126 13.06 -2.94 5.31
CA GLY A 126 13.89 -1.74 5.18
C GLY A 126 14.05 -1.28 3.73
N THR A 127 14.21 -2.19 2.78
CA THR A 127 14.29 -1.86 1.35
C THR A 127 12.97 -1.26 0.84
N VAL A 128 11.84 -1.86 1.19
CA VAL A 128 10.51 -1.35 0.80
C VAL A 128 10.24 0.00 1.45
N ALA A 129 10.56 0.16 2.75
CA ALA A 129 10.35 1.42 3.45
C ALA A 129 11.17 2.58 2.83
N LYS A 130 12.45 2.35 2.48
CA LYS A 130 13.28 3.35 1.78
C LYS A 130 12.72 3.73 0.42
N ARG A 131 12.27 2.75 -0.35
CA ARG A 131 11.64 2.99 -1.65
C ARG A 131 10.36 3.81 -1.51
N THR A 132 9.47 3.44 -0.58
CA THR A 132 8.22 4.15 -0.33
C THR A 132 8.45 5.58 0.15
N ALA A 133 9.46 5.80 1.01
CA ALA A 133 9.87 7.15 1.40
C ALA A 133 10.35 7.99 0.21
N GLY A 134 11.18 7.41 -0.68
CA GLY A 134 11.60 8.07 -1.91
C GLY A 134 10.44 8.42 -2.83
N GLU A 135 9.49 7.50 -3.03
CA GLU A 135 8.27 7.72 -3.82
C GLU A 135 7.40 8.85 -3.21
N PHE A 136 7.29 8.88 -1.88
CA PHE A 136 6.56 9.92 -1.17
C PHE A 136 7.19 11.30 -1.37
N PHE A 137 8.49 11.47 -1.09
CA PHE A 137 9.15 12.77 -1.23
C PHE A 137 9.18 13.27 -2.68
N ALA A 138 9.36 12.38 -3.64
CA ALA A 138 9.24 12.72 -5.06
C ALA A 138 7.80 13.13 -5.45
N ALA A 139 6.77 12.60 -4.79
CA ALA A 139 5.40 13.01 -4.99
C ALA A 139 5.13 14.38 -4.37
N VAL A 140 5.65 14.66 -3.18
CA VAL A 140 5.59 15.97 -2.51
C VAL A 140 6.25 17.04 -3.37
N GLU A 141 7.45 16.79 -3.90
CA GLU A 141 8.16 17.71 -4.78
C GLU A 141 7.33 18.06 -6.02
N ARG A 142 6.73 17.05 -6.65
CA ARG A 142 5.85 17.26 -7.82
C ARG A 142 4.58 18.04 -7.47
N ASP A 143 4.01 17.81 -6.30
CA ASP A 143 2.82 18.52 -5.83
C ASP A 143 3.12 20.00 -5.56
N ILE A 144 4.28 20.30 -4.94
CA ILE A 144 4.74 21.68 -4.68
C ILE A 144 5.06 22.41 -5.99
N ALA A 145 5.62 21.71 -6.98
CA ALA A 145 5.98 22.28 -8.29
C ALA A 145 4.77 22.44 -9.23
N ALA A 146 3.67 21.73 -8.97
CA ALA A 146 2.45 21.86 -9.77
C ALA A 146 1.83 23.26 -9.55
N PRO A 147 1.30 23.90 -10.62
CA PRO A 147 0.46 25.08 -10.43
C PRO A 147 -0.69 24.75 -9.48
N PRO A 148 -1.12 25.70 -8.63
CA PRO A 148 -2.27 25.47 -7.76
C PRO A 148 -3.46 25.06 -8.65
N GLU A 149 -3.85 23.80 -8.53
CA GLU A 149 -5.07 23.30 -9.16
C GLU A 149 -6.20 24.14 -8.55
N PRO A 150 -7.04 24.83 -9.37
CA PRO A 150 -8.17 25.56 -8.81
C PRO A 150 -8.94 24.55 -7.96
N ALA A 151 -9.09 24.89 -6.68
CA ALA A 151 -9.84 24.07 -5.72
C ALA A 151 -11.12 23.64 -6.44
N ALA A 152 -11.28 22.34 -6.69
CA ALA A 152 -12.51 21.83 -7.25
C ALA A 152 -13.60 22.31 -6.30
N GLU A 153 -14.41 23.26 -6.74
CA GLU A 153 -15.57 23.73 -6.00
C GLU A 153 -16.33 22.47 -5.55
N PRO A 154 -16.65 22.36 -4.25
CA PRO A 154 -17.44 21.22 -3.80
C PRO A 154 -18.70 21.20 -4.65
N ALA A 155 -18.83 20.19 -5.51
CA ALA A 155 -20.03 19.98 -6.30
C ALA A 155 -21.21 20.08 -5.32
N ALA A 156 -22.07 21.08 -5.53
CA ALA A 156 -23.24 21.31 -4.69
C ALA A 156 -24.11 20.07 -4.71
N VAL A 157 -23.94 19.21 -3.72
CA VAL A 157 -24.90 18.15 -3.39
C VAL A 157 -26.11 18.83 -2.75
N PRO A 158 -27.34 18.55 -3.21
CA PRO A 158 -28.52 19.20 -2.66
C PRO A 158 -28.61 18.91 -1.16
N ALA A 159 -28.84 19.97 -0.40
CA ALA A 159 -28.97 19.96 1.05
C ALA A 159 -30.02 18.94 1.50
N VAL A 160 -29.59 17.90 2.16
CA VAL A 160 -30.42 17.07 3.05
C VAL A 160 -29.89 17.28 4.46
N SER A 161 -30.70 17.95 5.23
CA SER A 161 -30.80 18.07 6.69
C SER A 161 -29.63 17.76 7.60
N ALA A 162 -29.30 18.80 8.37
CA ALA A 162 -28.61 18.88 9.66
C ALA A 162 -28.39 17.57 10.44
N GLY A 163 -27.12 17.32 10.78
CA GLY A 163 -26.74 16.37 11.82
C GLY A 163 -25.25 16.10 11.81
N ALA A 164 -24.53 16.64 12.82
CA ALA A 164 -23.13 16.44 13.14
C ALA A 164 -22.12 16.89 12.05
N ALA A 165 -21.23 17.79 12.42
CA ALA A 165 -20.10 18.21 11.60
C ALA A 165 -19.25 16.99 11.26
N ALA A 166 -19.37 16.49 10.04
CA ALA A 166 -18.52 15.42 9.51
C ALA A 166 -17.11 16.00 9.34
N ALA A 167 -16.12 15.31 9.90
CA ALA A 167 -14.73 15.66 9.70
C ALA A 167 -14.38 15.61 8.20
N PRO A 168 -13.52 16.53 7.70
CA PRO A 168 -13.15 16.55 6.29
C PRO A 168 -12.41 15.25 5.91
N VAL A 169 -12.90 14.56 4.87
CA VAL A 169 -12.30 13.35 4.32
C VAL A 169 -11.64 13.70 3.00
N TYR A 170 -10.35 13.49 2.94
CA TYR A 170 -9.55 13.72 1.74
C TYR A 170 -9.41 12.40 0.97
N PRO A 171 -9.95 12.28 -0.26
CA PRO A 171 -9.75 11.10 -1.09
C PRO A 171 -8.30 11.03 -1.56
N GLY A 172 -7.66 9.86 -1.36
CA GLY A 172 -6.35 9.58 -1.92
C GLY A 172 -6.42 9.48 -3.45
N ARG A 173 -5.28 9.67 -4.12
CA ARG A 173 -5.17 9.49 -5.58
C ARG A 173 -5.41 8.01 -5.89
N ALA A 174 -6.61 7.66 -6.38
CA ALA A 174 -6.87 6.36 -6.98
C ALA A 174 -5.89 6.19 -8.15
N ALA A 175 -5.11 5.09 -8.15
CA ALA A 175 -4.38 4.70 -9.34
C ALA A 175 -5.40 4.62 -10.47
N ALA A 176 -5.24 5.46 -11.49
CA ALA A 176 -6.11 5.44 -12.66
C ALA A 176 -5.97 4.08 -13.32
N THR A 177 -6.90 3.19 -13.02
CA THR A 177 -7.13 2.02 -13.84
C THR A 177 -7.75 2.58 -15.13
N PRO A 178 -7.18 2.33 -16.31
CA PRO A 178 -7.85 2.72 -17.54
C PRO A 178 -9.15 1.96 -17.58
N GLU A 179 -10.25 2.66 -17.32
CA GLU A 179 -11.60 2.15 -17.50
C GLU A 179 -11.76 1.92 -19.01
N ARG A 180 -11.53 0.67 -19.43
CA ARG A 180 -12.00 0.25 -20.74
C ARG A 180 -13.51 0.33 -20.67
N VAL A 181 -14.05 1.37 -21.26
CA VAL A 181 -15.46 1.44 -21.63
C VAL A 181 -15.70 0.28 -22.59
N ALA A 182 -16.11 -0.86 -22.06
CA ALA A 182 -16.62 -1.95 -22.86
C ALA A 182 -18.01 -1.54 -23.34
N PRO A 183 -18.28 -1.57 -24.65
CA PRO A 183 -19.64 -1.33 -25.15
C PRO A 183 -20.57 -2.36 -24.52
N ALA A 184 -21.70 -1.89 -24.01
CA ALA A 184 -22.76 -2.72 -23.44
C ALA A 184 -23.35 -3.62 -24.55
N TRP A 185 -22.80 -4.83 -24.67
CA TRP A 185 -23.46 -5.91 -25.39
C TRP A 185 -24.29 -6.72 -24.39
N PRO A 186 -25.48 -7.16 -24.78
CA PRO A 186 -26.39 -7.85 -23.84
C PRO A 186 -25.78 -9.17 -23.37
N MET A 187 -25.66 -9.33 -22.04
CA MET A 187 -25.25 -10.55 -21.35
C MET A 187 -26.28 -11.67 -21.49
N ALA A 188 -26.46 -12.24 -22.70
CA ALA A 188 -27.38 -13.35 -22.88
C ALA A 188 -26.74 -14.67 -23.39
N VAL A 189 -25.42 -14.71 -23.68
CA VAL A 189 -24.83 -15.91 -24.35
C VAL A 189 -23.59 -16.47 -23.63
N ALA A 190 -23.19 -16.02 -22.45
CA ALA A 190 -21.92 -16.44 -21.81
C ALA A 190 -22.02 -17.64 -20.84
N PHE A 191 -23.20 -18.23 -20.60
CA PHE A 191 -23.33 -19.34 -19.66
C PHE A 191 -23.31 -20.75 -20.29
N GLY A 192 -23.19 -20.87 -21.62
CA GLY A 192 -23.31 -22.16 -22.33
C GLY A 192 -22.01 -22.95 -22.53
N THR A 193 -20.83 -22.34 -22.53
CA THR A 193 -19.60 -23.01 -22.97
C THR A 193 -18.61 -23.40 -21.86
N GLY A 194 -18.72 -22.83 -20.67
CA GLY A 194 -17.86 -23.15 -19.53
C GLY A 194 -18.11 -24.53 -18.90
N GLY A 195 -19.35 -25.01 -18.94
CA GLY A 195 -19.76 -26.30 -18.33
C GLY A 195 -19.27 -27.53 -19.09
N ALA A 196 -19.18 -27.46 -20.41
CA ALA A 196 -18.79 -28.60 -21.23
C ALA A 196 -17.28 -28.93 -21.14
N VAL A 197 -16.42 -27.93 -20.99
CA VAL A 197 -14.96 -28.13 -20.86
C VAL A 197 -14.58 -28.72 -19.51
N ALA A 198 -15.28 -28.34 -18.43
CA ALA A 198 -15.03 -28.87 -17.09
C ALA A 198 -15.40 -30.35 -16.98
N LEU A 199 -16.52 -30.76 -17.59
CA LEU A 199 -16.97 -32.17 -17.59
C LEU A 199 -16.07 -33.06 -18.45
N ALA A 200 -15.57 -32.56 -19.59
CA ALA A 200 -14.63 -33.28 -20.42
C ALA A 200 -13.26 -33.53 -19.72
N GLY A 201 -12.78 -32.55 -18.96
CA GLY A 201 -11.54 -32.67 -18.16
C GLY A 201 -11.63 -33.72 -17.06
N VAL A 202 -12.77 -33.78 -16.35
CA VAL A 202 -13.01 -34.77 -15.29
C VAL A 202 -13.18 -36.16 -15.87
N ALA A 203 -13.86 -36.32 -16.98
CA ALA A 203 -14.02 -37.62 -17.65
C ALA A 203 -12.68 -38.18 -18.21
N LEU A 204 -11.85 -37.33 -18.79
CA LEU A 204 -10.53 -37.69 -19.29
C LEU A 204 -9.57 -38.07 -18.16
N GLY A 205 -9.57 -37.33 -17.06
CA GLY A 205 -8.79 -37.60 -15.85
C GLY A 205 -9.18 -38.93 -15.20
N TYR A 206 -10.49 -39.25 -15.15
CA TYR A 206 -10.98 -40.52 -14.62
C TYR A 206 -10.60 -41.74 -15.47
N LEU A 207 -10.65 -41.60 -16.82
CA LEU A 207 -10.27 -42.68 -17.73
C LEU A 207 -8.76 -42.94 -17.74
N LEU A 208 -7.91 -41.93 -17.65
CA LEU A 208 -6.47 -42.06 -17.55
C LEU A 208 -6.02 -42.62 -16.20
N GLY A 209 -6.69 -42.21 -15.10
CA GLY A 209 -6.40 -42.75 -13.76
C GLY A 209 -6.68 -44.24 -13.61
N ARG A 210 -7.70 -44.75 -14.29
CA ARG A 210 -8.03 -46.21 -14.27
C ARG A 210 -6.99 -47.09 -14.98
N ARG A 211 -6.27 -46.57 -15.99
CA ARG A 211 -5.25 -47.32 -16.72
C ARG A 211 -3.92 -47.43 -15.96
N ALA A 212 -3.65 -46.56 -15.00
CA ALA A 212 -2.44 -46.60 -14.18
C ALA A 212 -2.47 -47.65 -13.06
N LEU A 213 -3.63 -48.23 -12.75
CA LEU A 213 -3.80 -49.22 -11.69
C LEU A 213 -3.74 -50.68 -12.16
N SER A 214 -3.49 -50.93 -13.45
CA SER A 214 -3.49 -52.28 -14.05
C SER A 214 -2.11 -52.79 -14.46
N SER A 215 -1.03 -52.36 -13.81
CA SER A 215 0.29 -52.93 -14.07
C SER A 215 0.57 -54.11 -13.13
N PRO A 216 0.85 -55.30 -13.65
CA PRO A 216 1.10 -56.49 -12.83
C PRO A 216 2.49 -56.40 -12.17
N ARG A 217 2.51 -56.80 -10.91
CA ARG A 217 3.72 -56.96 -10.09
C ARG A 217 4.61 -58.02 -10.74
N LEU A 218 5.76 -57.65 -11.25
CA LEU A 218 6.84 -58.56 -11.61
C LEU A 218 7.60 -58.95 -10.33
N SER A 219 7.49 -60.25 -10.03
CA SER A 219 8.16 -60.95 -8.94
C SER A 219 9.67 -60.93 -9.11
N SER A 220 10.40 -60.56 -8.07
CA SER A 220 11.85 -60.70 -7.95
C SER A 220 12.26 -62.15 -7.68
N PRO A 221 13.29 -62.70 -8.32
CA PRO A 221 13.88 -63.94 -7.91
C PRO A 221 14.97 -63.73 -6.85
N ARG A 222 14.86 -64.52 -5.80
CA ARG A 222 15.81 -64.80 -4.73
C ARG A 222 17.06 -65.49 -5.29
N ARG A 223 18.27 -64.96 -5.11
CA ARG A 223 19.55 -65.68 -5.09
C ARG A 223 20.32 -65.14 -3.91
N GLY A 224 20.68 -65.96 -2.99
CA GLY A 224 21.42 -67.19 -3.03
C GLY A 224 22.71 -66.92 -2.23
N ARG A 225 22.72 -67.38 -1.05
CA ARG A 225 23.76 -67.54 -0.06
C ARG A 225 25.05 -68.13 -0.65
N ARG A 226 26.23 -67.58 -0.38
CA ARG A 226 27.42 -68.41 -0.07
C ARG A 226 28.40 -67.66 0.87
N ARG A 227 28.80 -68.42 1.85
CA ARG A 227 29.84 -68.25 2.88
C ARG A 227 31.25 -68.12 2.25
N ARG A 228 32.10 -67.32 2.79
CA ARG A 228 33.35 -67.63 3.50
C ARG A 228 33.79 -66.39 4.28
#